data_68c3446c189ef6fe83c7e09c9cbe33f2
#
_entry.id   68c3446c189ef6fe83c7e09c9cbe33f2
#
_cell.length_a   1.000
_cell.length_b   1.000
_cell.length_c   1.000
_cell.angle_alpha   90.00
_cell.angle_beta   90.00
_cell.angle_gamma   90.00
#
_symmetry.space_group_name_H-M   'P 1'
#
loop_
_entity.id
_entity.type
_entity.pdbx_description
1 polymer ?
#
loop_
_entity_poly.entity_id
_entity_poly.type
_entity_poly.pdbx_seq_one_letter_code
_entity_poly.pdbx_strand_id
1 'polypeptide(L)'
;MHYVSTRGEAPALGFSDAILAGLARDGGLYVPREWPRFSAADIRAMRGLAYPDLAIRVLTPFLGGEIAAPVFERLVREAYATFRHEAVCPLVQTGANTFVLELFHGPTLAFKDVAMQLLARLMDHVLAERGQHATIVGATSGDTGGAAIDAFAGRSRTDIFILFPHGRVSPVQQRQMTTSTAENVHALAIEGNFDDCQGLLKDMFNDHGFRDRVSLSGVNSINWARIMAQIVYYFSSALSLGAPDRPVSFTVPTGNFGDIFAGYAAKKMGLPIERLVIATNDNDILARTFATGEYRTKGVFATTSPSMDIQVSSNFERLLFEASNRDAATVRRYMAGLKQSGAFTIEAAEIAGMRSEFDAGRADMDEVAATIRSTLANSNYLLDPHTAAAMHVAADKAGAVPMVVLGTAHPAKFPAAVEAASGVSPALPAWLGGLMTFEEKYTVLPSDLKMVEDYVSRRARAAR
;
A
#
# COMPACT_ATOMS: atom_id res chain seq x y z
N MET A 1 -15.99 -14.25 9.49
CA MET A 1 -15.13 -13.12 9.95
C MET A 1 -15.96 -11.85 9.93
N HIS A 2 -15.85 -11.01 10.95
CA HIS A 2 -16.47 -9.69 10.96
C HIS A 2 -15.40 -8.60 11.03
N TYR A 3 -15.69 -7.46 10.44
CA TYR A 3 -14.83 -6.28 10.41
C TYR A 3 -15.52 -5.14 11.15
N VAL A 4 -14.78 -4.46 11.99
CA VAL A 4 -15.26 -3.31 12.80
C VAL A 4 -14.54 -2.05 12.40
N SER A 5 -15.22 -0.89 12.53
CA SER A 5 -14.60 0.41 12.32
C SER A 5 -13.72 0.78 13.50
N THR A 6 -12.56 1.38 13.24
CA THR A 6 -11.69 1.97 14.26
C THR A 6 -12.36 3.08 15.07
N ARG A 7 -13.44 3.69 14.55
CA ARG A 7 -14.20 4.76 15.23
C ARG A 7 -15.49 4.27 15.90
N GLY A 8 -15.89 3.03 15.61
CA GLY A 8 -16.92 2.29 16.35
C GLY A 8 -18.36 2.69 16.12
N GLU A 9 -18.67 3.67 15.26
CA GLU A 9 -20.03 4.15 14.99
C GLU A 9 -20.62 3.55 13.71
N ALA A 10 -19.78 2.95 12.85
CA ALA A 10 -20.25 2.22 11.68
C ALA A 10 -20.60 0.76 12.03
N PRO A 11 -21.57 0.14 11.33
CA PRO A 11 -21.91 -1.26 11.56
C PRO A 11 -20.75 -2.19 11.24
N ALA A 12 -20.67 -3.31 11.97
CA ALA A 12 -19.76 -4.37 11.60
C ALA A 12 -20.16 -5.00 10.26
N LEU A 13 -19.19 -5.27 9.39
CA LEU A 13 -19.41 -5.81 8.05
C LEU A 13 -18.81 -7.21 7.92
N GLY A 14 -19.30 -7.98 6.98
CA GLY A 14 -18.62 -9.15 6.43
C GLY A 14 -17.45 -8.75 5.52
N PHE A 15 -16.72 -9.75 5.03
CA PHE A 15 -15.54 -9.52 4.18
C PHE A 15 -15.90 -8.76 2.88
N SER A 16 -16.90 -9.25 2.18
CA SER A 16 -17.31 -8.69 0.87
C SER A 16 -17.77 -7.24 0.98
N ASP A 17 -18.53 -6.92 2.02
CA ASP A 17 -18.96 -5.54 2.26
C ASP A 17 -17.80 -4.63 2.69
N ALA A 18 -16.88 -5.14 3.50
CA ALA A 18 -15.73 -4.36 3.96
C ALA A 18 -14.79 -3.96 2.80
N ILE A 19 -14.54 -4.87 1.84
CA ILE A 19 -13.69 -4.55 0.69
C ILE A 19 -14.37 -3.61 -0.32
N LEU A 20 -15.69 -3.71 -0.50
CA LEU A 20 -16.44 -2.80 -1.36
C LEU A 20 -16.60 -1.41 -0.72
N ALA A 21 -16.80 -1.34 0.59
CA ALA A 21 -16.93 -0.07 1.30
C ALA A 21 -15.61 0.72 1.31
N GLY A 22 -14.46 0.04 1.44
CA GLY A 22 -13.14 0.64 1.56
C GLY A 22 -12.96 1.49 2.82
N LEU A 23 -13.81 2.49 3.02
CA LEU A 23 -13.86 3.40 4.18
C LEU A 23 -15.17 3.20 4.94
N ALA A 24 -15.13 3.20 6.26
CA ALA A 24 -16.33 3.12 7.08
C ALA A 24 -17.14 4.43 7.03
N ARG A 25 -18.47 4.34 7.23
CA ARG A 25 -19.37 5.50 7.13
C ARG A 25 -19.12 6.57 8.20
N ASP A 26 -18.52 6.19 9.31
CA ASP A 26 -18.07 7.09 10.38
C ASP A 26 -16.68 7.71 10.10
N GLY A 27 -16.12 7.44 8.92
CA GLY A 27 -14.79 7.86 8.52
C GLY A 27 -13.64 7.04 9.12
N GLY A 28 -13.95 5.99 9.90
CA GLY A 28 -12.99 5.04 10.43
C GLY A 28 -12.53 4.00 9.42
N LEU A 29 -11.58 3.18 9.81
CA LEU A 29 -10.98 2.14 9.00
C LEU A 29 -11.42 0.76 9.46
N TYR A 30 -11.76 -0.13 8.52
CA TYR A 30 -12.11 -1.49 8.89
C TYR A 30 -10.87 -2.31 9.28
N VAL A 31 -11.01 -3.07 10.38
CA VAL A 31 -10.07 -4.10 10.86
C VAL A 31 -10.85 -5.35 11.24
N PRO A 32 -10.25 -6.54 11.19
CA PRO A 32 -10.93 -7.75 11.66
C PRO A 32 -11.27 -7.61 13.14
N ARG A 33 -12.44 -8.08 13.54
CA ARG A 33 -12.85 -8.07 14.95
C ARG A 33 -11.89 -8.88 15.81
N GLU A 34 -11.39 -9.98 15.28
CA GLU A 34 -10.41 -10.86 15.91
C GLU A 34 -9.32 -11.20 14.91
N TRP A 35 -8.07 -11.26 15.39
CA TRP A 35 -6.96 -11.67 14.55
C TRP A 35 -6.96 -13.18 14.37
N PRO A 36 -6.93 -13.71 13.12
CA PRO A 36 -6.60 -15.12 12.90
C PRO A 36 -5.25 -15.46 13.54
N ARG A 37 -5.10 -16.67 14.05
CA ARG A 37 -3.85 -17.09 14.67
C ARG A 37 -3.37 -18.42 14.10
N PHE A 38 -2.08 -18.51 13.85
CA PHE A 38 -1.38 -19.73 13.48
C PHE A 38 -0.44 -20.13 14.62
N SER A 39 -0.44 -21.40 14.95
CA SER A 39 0.56 -21.99 15.86
C SER A 39 1.93 -22.09 15.17
N ALA A 40 3.00 -22.29 15.93
CA ALA A 40 4.32 -22.57 15.37
C ALA A 40 4.31 -23.80 14.46
N ALA A 41 3.48 -24.81 14.77
CA ALA A 41 3.31 -26.00 13.92
C ALA A 41 2.64 -25.65 12.58
N ASP A 42 1.59 -24.81 12.60
CA ASP A 42 0.94 -24.35 11.38
C ASP A 42 1.91 -23.56 10.49
N ILE A 43 2.67 -22.64 11.08
CA ILE A 43 3.67 -21.83 10.36
C ILE A 43 4.76 -22.73 9.77
N ARG A 44 5.25 -23.73 10.53
CA ARG A 44 6.25 -24.69 10.03
C ARG A 44 5.73 -25.50 8.86
N ALA A 45 4.43 -25.87 8.87
CA ALA A 45 3.78 -26.58 7.78
C ALA A 45 3.60 -25.72 6.49
N MET A 46 3.81 -24.40 6.56
CA MET A 46 3.79 -23.50 5.40
C MET A 46 5.13 -23.42 4.67
N ARG A 47 6.22 -23.97 5.25
CA ARG A 47 7.55 -23.95 4.60
C ARG A 47 7.52 -24.66 3.25
N GLY A 48 8.16 -24.06 2.26
CA GLY A 48 8.28 -24.62 0.93
C GLY A 48 7.02 -24.51 0.07
N LEU A 49 5.93 -23.91 0.56
CA LEU A 49 4.78 -23.59 -0.27
C LEU A 49 5.17 -22.54 -1.32
N ALA A 50 4.65 -22.71 -2.55
CA ALA A 50 4.70 -21.67 -3.55
C ALA A 50 3.90 -20.44 -3.07
N TYR A 51 4.27 -19.23 -3.51
CA TYR A 51 3.65 -17.99 -3.04
C TYR A 51 2.12 -17.98 -3.14
N PRO A 52 1.47 -18.44 -4.24
CA PRO A 52 0.01 -18.50 -4.31
C PRO A 52 -0.60 -19.46 -3.28
N ASP A 53 0.02 -20.60 -3.02
CA ASP A 53 -0.47 -21.57 -2.02
C ASP A 53 -0.33 -21.03 -0.59
N LEU A 54 0.78 -20.35 -0.31
CA LEU A 54 0.98 -19.62 0.92
C LEU A 54 -0.07 -18.51 1.09
N ALA A 55 -0.35 -17.74 0.04
CA ALA A 55 -1.38 -16.70 0.05
C ALA A 55 -2.75 -17.28 0.37
N ILE A 56 -3.14 -18.38 -0.26
CA ILE A 56 -4.40 -19.07 0.03
C ILE A 56 -4.46 -19.45 1.52
N ARG A 57 -3.41 -20.08 2.05
CA ARG A 57 -3.34 -20.52 3.43
C ARG A 57 -3.45 -19.36 4.43
N VAL A 58 -2.72 -18.28 4.20
CA VAL A 58 -2.66 -17.11 5.10
C VAL A 58 -3.94 -16.29 5.05
N LEU A 59 -4.57 -16.15 3.86
CA LEU A 59 -5.68 -15.23 3.65
C LEU A 59 -7.06 -15.85 3.86
N THR A 60 -7.23 -17.18 3.70
CA THR A 60 -8.52 -17.85 3.87
C THR A 60 -9.26 -17.51 5.18
N PRO A 61 -8.59 -17.41 6.34
CA PRO A 61 -9.29 -17.06 7.58
C PRO A 61 -9.99 -15.70 7.56
N PHE A 62 -9.52 -14.75 6.74
CA PHE A 62 -10.11 -13.43 6.63
C PHE A 62 -11.42 -13.39 5.84
N LEU A 63 -11.67 -14.39 4.99
CA LEU A 63 -12.85 -14.41 4.12
C LEU A 63 -14.15 -14.72 4.87
N GLY A 64 -14.06 -15.35 6.04
CA GLY A 64 -15.24 -15.71 6.81
C GLY A 64 -16.20 -16.70 6.12
N GLY A 65 -15.75 -17.37 5.07
CA GLY A 65 -16.57 -18.30 4.28
C GLY A 65 -17.45 -17.63 3.21
N GLU A 66 -17.33 -16.32 3.00
CA GLU A 66 -18.15 -15.59 2.01
C GLU A 66 -17.76 -15.84 0.56
N ILE A 67 -16.55 -16.29 0.30
CA ILE A 67 -16.09 -16.71 -1.03
C ILE A 67 -15.75 -18.20 -0.96
N ALA A 68 -16.32 -18.98 -1.88
CA ALA A 68 -16.06 -20.42 -1.94
C ALA A 68 -14.57 -20.71 -2.19
N ALA A 69 -14.01 -21.70 -1.51
CA ALA A 69 -12.57 -22.00 -1.56
C ALA A 69 -12.03 -22.17 -3.00
N PRO A 70 -12.66 -22.94 -3.91
CA PRO A 70 -12.16 -23.07 -5.30
C PRO A 70 -12.14 -21.76 -6.06
N VAL A 71 -13.08 -20.85 -5.76
CA VAL A 71 -13.13 -19.51 -6.37
C VAL A 71 -11.98 -18.66 -5.87
N PHE A 72 -11.81 -18.62 -4.56
CA PHE A 72 -10.71 -17.85 -3.96
C PHE A 72 -9.34 -18.33 -4.44
N GLU A 73 -9.11 -19.65 -4.48
CA GLU A 73 -7.88 -20.24 -5.00
C GLU A 73 -7.59 -19.80 -6.44
N ARG A 74 -8.60 -19.84 -7.30
CA ARG A 74 -8.48 -19.36 -8.69
C ARG A 74 -8.11 -17.88 -8.74
N LEU A 75 -8.81 -17.01 -7.98
CA LEU A 75 -8.55 -15.57 -7.96
C LEU A 75 -7.12 -15.24 -7.48
N VAL A 76 -6.62 -15.95 -6.47
CA VAL A 76 -5.25 -15.79 -5.96
C VAL A 76 -4.23 -16.22 -7.02
N ARG A 77 -4.42 -17.38 -7.66
CA ARG A 77 -3.50 -17.85 -8.71
C ARG A 77 -3.48 -16.91 -9.90
N GLU A 78 -4.65 -16.44 -10.36
CA GLU A 78 -4.75 -15.44 -11.43
C GLU A 78 -4.07 -14.11 -11.06
N ALA A 79 -4.15 -13.68 -9.80
CA ALA A 79 -3.52 -12.45 -9.34
C ALA A 79 -1.99 -12.55 -9.40
N TYR A 80 -1.43 -13.61 -8.85
CA TYR A 80 0.02 -13.75 -8.74
C TYR A 80 0.69 -14.34 -9.99
N ALA A 81 -0.08 -14.89 -10.93
CA ALA A 81 0.42 -15.23 -12.27
C ALA A 81 0.81 -14.00 -13.11
N THR A 82 0.42 -12.78 -12.71
CA THR A 82 0.84 -11.54 -13.38
C THR A 82 2.28 -11.14 -13.04
N PHE A 83 2.87 -11.72 -11.99
CA PHE A 83 4.24 -11.42 -11.57
C PHE A 83 5.27 -12.13 -12.44
N ARG A 84 6.42 -11.50 -12.62
CA ARG A 84 7.50 -11.94 -13.50
C ARG A 84 8.62 -12.70 -12.77
N HIS A 85 8.38 -13.09 -11.52
CA HIS A 85 9.29 -13.93 -10.73
C HIS A 85 8.48 -15.03 -10.03
N GLU A 86 8.95 -16.27 -10.07
CA GLU A 86 8.24 -17.43 -9.49
C GLU A 86 7.95 -17.30 -7.99
N ALA A 87 8.90 -16.70 -7.25
CA ALA A 87 8.71 -16.42 -5.83
C ALA A 87 7.79 -15.22 -5.57
N VAL A 88 7.29 -14.52 -6.59
CA VAL A 88 6.49 -13.28 -6.52
C VAL A 88 7.23 -12.15 -5.79
N CYS A 89 7.73 -12.40 -4.58
CA CYS A 89 8.48 -11.48 -3.72
C CYS A 89 9.78 -12.17 -3.27
N PRO A 90 10.84 -12.23 -4.11
CA PRO A 90 12.09 -12.87 -3.75
C PRO A 90 12.89 -12.06 -2.72
N LEU A 91 13.75 -12.76 -1.97
CA LEU A 91 14.74 -12.18 -1.08
C LEU A 91 16.11 -12.12 -1.76
N VAL A 92 16.77 -10.97 -1.68
CA VAL A 92 18.15 -10.76 -2.11
C VAL A 92 19.00 -10.39 -0.91
N GLN A 93 20.06 -11.15 -0.65
CA GLN A 93 20.98 -10.85 0.43
C GLN A 93 21.96 -9.74 0.01
N THR A 94 21.99 -8.63 0.74
CA THR A 94 22.83 -7.46 0.46
C THR A 94 23.90 -7.24 1.55
N GLY A 95 23.83 -7.98 2.64
CA GLY A 95 24.78 -7.92 3.75
C GLY A 95 24.82 -9.23 4.53
N ALA A 96 25.68 -9.34 5.52
CA ALA A 96 25.84 -10.59 6.29
C ALA A 96 24.52 -11.08 6.92
N ASN A 97 23.66 -10.18 7.35
CA ASN A 97 22.36 -10.47 7.98
C ASN A 97 21.26 -9.51 7.49
N THR A 98 21.49 -8.87 6.35
CA THR A 98 20.57 -7.90 5.73
C THR A 98 20.10 -8.41 4.37
N PHE A 99 18.78 -8.36 4.18
CA PHE A 99 18.12 -8.85 2.98
C PHE A 99 17.19 -7.77 2.44
N VAL A 100 17.07 -7.65 1.12
CA VAL A 100 16.03 -6.87 0.46
C VAL A 100 14.93 -7.83 0.01
N LEU A 101 13.69 -7.55 0.40
CA LEU A 101 12.52 -8.25 -0.10
C LEU A 101 12.00 -7.49 -1.33
N GLU A 102 12.22 -8.01 -2.50
CA GLU A 102 11.84 -7.36 -3.76
C GLU A 102 10.33 -7.51 -4.01
N LEU A 103 9.57 -6.45 -3.82
CA LEU A 103 8.12 -6.40 -3.99
C LEU A 103 7.69 -5.85 -5.36
N PHE A 104 8.60 -5.67 -6.29
CA PHE A 104 8.42 -4.92 -7.53
C PHE A 104 8.45 -5.78 -8.81
N HIS A 105 8.27 -7.09 -8.70
CA HIS A 105 8.20 -8.00 -9.86
C HIS A 105 6.81 -8.08 -10.51
N GLY A 106 5.87 -7.26 -10.05
CA GLY A 106 4.54 -7.14 -10.63
C GLY A 106 4.51 -6.26 -11.90
N PRO A 107 3.31 -6.12 -12.51
CA PRO A 107 3.14 -5.44 -13.79
C PRO A 107 3.64 -3.99 -13.82
N THR A 108 3.54 -3.27 -12.69
CA THR A 108 3.88 -1.84 -12.64
C THR A 108 5.15 -1.53 -11.85
N LEU A 109 5.94 -2.55 -11.51
CA LEU A 109 7.22 -2.40 -10.84
C LEU A 109 7.15 -1.75 -9.45
N ALA A 110 6.04 -1.94 -8.73
CA ALA A 110 5.86 -1.43 -7.37
C ALA A 110 5.14 -2.45 -6.48
N PHE A 111 5.42 -2.44 -5.17
CA PHE A 111 4.80 -3.32 -4.18
C PHE A 111 3.26 -3.28 -4.19
N LYS A 112 2.71 -2.18 -4.69
CA LYS A 112 1.26 -1.96 -4.78
C LYS A 112 0.57 -3.00 -5.66
N ASP A 113 1.28 -3.60 -6.61
CA ASP A 113 0.78 -4.68 -7.47
C ASP A 113 0.35 -5.90 -6.64
N VAL A 114 1.10 -6.24 -5.58
CA VAL A 114 0.81 -7.42 -4.74
C VAL A 114 -0.62 -7.37 -4.20
N ALA A 115 -1.05 -6.21 -3.77
CA ALA A 115 -2.39 -6.03 -3.22
C ALA A 115 -3.45 -5.70 -4.30
N MET A 116 -3.11 -4.87 -5.27
CA MET A 116 -4.07 -4.42 -6.29
C MET A 116 -4.53 -5.54 -7.19
N GLN A 117 -3.63 -6.43 -7.62
CA GLN A 117 -3.96 -7.57 -8.47
C GLN A 117 -4.99 -8.50 -7.82
N LEU A 118 -4.88 -8.73 -6.52
CA LEU A 118 -5.85 -9.55 -5.79
C LEU A 118 -7.13 -8.77 -5.49
N LEU A 119 -7.03 -7.52 -5.02
CA LEU A 119 -8.19 -6.68 -4.70
C LEU A 119 -9.13 -6.52 -5.90
N ALA A 120 -8.59 -6.22 -7.09
CA ALA A 120 -9.41 -6.03 -8.30
C ALA A 120 -10.21 -7.28 -8.65
N ARG A 121 -9.62 -8.46 -8.52
CA ARG A 121 -10.30 -9.73 -8.78
C ARG A 121 -11.35 -10.07 -7.74
N LEU A 122 -11.07 -9.80 -6.46
CA LEU A 122 -12.03 -9.99 -5.38
C LEU A 122 -13.22 -9.07 -5.54
N MET A 123 -13.01 -7.79 -5.84
CA MET A 123 -14.09 -6.82 -6.06
C MET A 123 -14.94 -7.19 -7.27
N ASP A 124 -14.31 -7.51 -8.41
CA ASP A 124 -15.03 -7.89 -9.64
C ASP A 124 -15.90 -9.14 -9.42
N HIS A 125 -15.36 -10.14 -8.67
CA HIS A 125 -16.13 -11.34 -8.31
C HIS A 125 -17.34 -10.99 -7.41
N VAL A 126 -17.14 -10.25 -6.32
CA VAL A 126 -18.21 -9.90 -5.39
C VAL A 126 -19.31 -9.08 -6.08
N LEU A 127 -18.92 -8.14 -6.94
CA LEU A 127 -19.86 -7.34 -7.72
C LEU A 127 -20.62 -8.19 -8.74
N ALA A 128 -19.96 -9.18 -9.36
CA ALA A 128 -20.59 -10.10 -10.29
C ALA A 128 -21.66 -10.96 -9.60
N GLU A 129 -21.34 -11.53 -8.42
CA GLU A 129 -22.30 -12.31 -7.62
C GLU A 129 -23.52 -11.48 -7.21
N ARG A 130 -23.35 -10.17 -7.02
CA ARG A 130 -24.44 -9.24 -6.65
C ARG A 130 -25.18 -8.63 -7.84
N GLY A 131 -24.73 -8.88 -9.06
CA GLY A 131 -25.26 -8.22 -10.26
C GLY A 131 -25.03 -6.70 -10.28
N GLN A 132 -24.01 -6.21 -9.55
CA GLN A 132 -23.72 -4.79 -9.36
C GLN A 132 -22.50 -4.34 -10.19
N HIS A 133 -22.37 -3.01 -10.35
CA HIS A 133 -21.20 -2.34 -10.86
C HIS A 133 -20.69 -1.32 -9.84
N ALA A 134 -19.41 -1.01 -9.88
CA ALA A 134 -18.81 0.06 -9.08
C ALA A 134 -17.94 0.95 -9.95
N THR A 135 -17.88 2.22 -9.58
CA THR A 135 -16.98 3.21 -10.17
C THR A 135 -15.85 3.47 -9.21
N ILE A 136 -14.63 3.18 -9.63
CA ILE A 136 -13.43 3.42 -8.83
C ILE A 136 -12.86 4.75 -9.25
N VAL A 137 -12.70 5.66 -8.28
CA VAL A 137 -11.98 6.91 -8.49
C VAL A 137 -10.80 6.96 -7.53
N GLY A 138 -9.63 7.32 -8.07
CA GLY A 138 -8.41 7.46 -7.29
C GLY A 138 -7.62 8.69 -7.69
N ALA A 139 -6.93 9.32 -6.71
CA ALA A 139 -5.92 10.34 -6.95
C ALA A 139 -4.54 9.75 -6.68
N THR A 140 -3.56 10.10 -7.50
CA THR A 140 -2.23 9.51 -7.42
C THR A 140 -1.11 10.50 -7.73
N SER A 141 0.04 10.31 -7.08
CA SER A 141 1.32 10.89 -7.47
C SER A 141 2.12 10.00 -8.44
N GLY A 142 1.54 8.85 -8.87
CA GLY A 142 2.16 7.93 -9.84
C GLY A 142 1.89 6.45 -9.56
N ASP A 143 2.60 5.84 -8.61
CA ASP A 143 2.62 4.38 -8.40
C ASP A 143 1.26 3.74 -8.14
N THR A 144 0.44 4.36 -7.28
CA THR A 144 -0.88 3.80 -6.94
C THR A 144 -1.81 3.81 -8.14
N GLY A 145 -1.75 4.85 -8.96
CA GLY A 145 -2.56 4.95 -10.17
C GLY A 145 -2.18 3.90 -11.20
N GLY A 146 -0.89 3.72 -11.46
CA GLY A 146 -0.41 2.68 -12.38
C GLY A 146 -0.84 1.29 -11.95
N ALA A 147 -0.62 0.94 -10.67
CA ALA A 147 -1.02 -0.36 -10.12
C ALA A 147 -2.53 -0.59 -10.15
N ALA A 148 -3.33 0.45 -9.89
CA ALA A 148 -4.78 0.35 -9.93
C ALA A 148 -5.30 0.18 -11.37
N ILE A 149 -4.80 0.98 -12.31
CA ILE A 149 -5.17 0.87 -13.72
C ILE A 149 -4.86 -0.54 -14.26
N ASP A 150 -3.64 -1.03 -14.04
CA ASP A 150 -3.27 -2.38 -14.53
C ASP A 150 -4.17 -3.47 -13.94
N ALA A 151 -4.43 -3.42 -12.63
CA ALA A 151 -5.22 -4.44 -11.94
C ALA A 151 -6.71 -4.45 -12.35
N PHE A 152 -7.29 -3.26 -12.59
CA PHE A 152 -8.69 -3.09 -12.94
C PHE A 152 -8.96 -3.06 -14.45
N ALA A 153 -7.94 -2.95 -15.28
CA ALA A 153 -8.10 -2.98 -16.74
C ALA A 153 -8.83 -4.25 -17.19
N GLY A 154 -9.88 -4.08 -18.01
CA GLY A 154 -10.69 -5.16 -18.53
C GLY A 154 -11.61 -5.85 -17.53
N ARG A 155 -11.75 -5.36 -16.29
CA ARG A 155 -12.73 -5.92 -15.33
C ARG A 155 -14.15 -5.61 -15.76
N SER A 156 -15.03 -6.62 -15.65
CA SER A 156 -16.38 -6.55 -16.20
C SER A 156 -17.32 -5.69 -15.35
N ARG A 157 -17.05 -5.55 -14.05
CA ARG A 157 -17.94 -4.92 -13.07
C ARG A 157 -17.45 -3.60 -12.52
N THR A 158 -16.28 -3.13 -12.98
CA THR A 158 -15.69 -1.88 -12.48
C THR A 158 -15.25 -0.98 -13.62
N ASP A 159 -15.51 0.32 -13.47
CA ASP A 159 -14.87 1.37 -14.25
C ASP A 159 -13.87 2.08 -13.36
N ILE A 160 -12.69 2.45 -13.88
CA ILE A 160 -11.64 3.10 -13.11
C ILE A 160 -11.25 4.44 -13.70
N PHE A 161 -11.25 5.46 -12.85
CA PHE A 161 -10.89 6.84 -13.15
C PHE A 161 -9.73 7.24 -12.23
N ILE A 162 -8.57 7.53 -12.81
CA ILE A 162 -7.38 7.93 -12.05
C ILE A 162 -7.02 9.36 -12.36
N LEU A 163 -7.09 10.21 -11.33
CA LEU A 163 -6.71 11.61 -11.37
C LEU A 163 -5.22 11.72 -11.03
N PHE A 164 -4.45 12.40 -11.86
CA PHE A 164 -3.05 12.69 -11.61
C PHE A 164 -2.70 14.12 -12.06
N PRO A 165 -1.72 14.79 -11.43
CA PRO A 165 -1.36 16.16 -11.77
C PRO A 165 -0.66 16.21 -13.13
N HIS A 166 -1.20 17.02 -14.04
CA HIS A 166 -0.69 17.16 -15.40
C HIS A 166 0.77 17.60 -15.42
N GLY A 167 1.62 16.83 -16.09
CA GLY A 167 3.06 17.09 -16.23
C GLY A 167 3.89 16.99 -14.95
N ARG A 168 3.35 16.40 -13.87
CA ARG A 168 4.03 16.34 -12.56
C ARG A 168 4.25 14.93 -12.02
N VAL A 169 4.14 13.92 -12.86
CA VAL A 169 4.50 12.53 -12.56
C VAL A 169 5.69 12.09 -13.42
N SER A 170 6.45 11.08 -12.97
CA SER A 170 7.58 10.62 -13.79
C SER A 170 7.10 10.07 -15.14
N PRO A 171 7.93 10.14 -16.20
CA PRO A 171 7.54 9.62 -17.52
C PRO A 171 7.11 8.15 -17.49
N VAL A 172 7.80 7.32 -16.73
CA VAL A 172 7.46 5.88 -16.60
C VAL A 172 6.10 5.72 -15.91
N GLN A 173 5.86 6.43 -14.83
CA GLN A 173 4.59 6.37 -14.10
C GLN A 173 3.42 6.89 -14.96
N GLN A 174 3.62 7.99 -15.69
CA GLN A 174 2.61 8.51 -16.61
C GLN A 174 2.24 7.45 -17.65
N ARG A 175 3.23 6.87 -18.33
CA ARG A 175 3.02 5.84 -19.33
C ARG A 175 2.30 4.61 -18.77
N GLN A 176 2.61 4.19 -17.56
CA GLN A 176 1.90 3.09 -16.90
C GLN A 176 0.41 3.39 -16.67
N MET A 177 0.03 4.66 -16.55
CA MET A 177 -1.37 5.07 -16.39
C MET A 177 -2.09 5.33 -17.71
N THR A 178 -1.38 5.78 -18.74
CA THR A 178 -1.98 6.38 -19.94
C THR A 178 -1.93 5.48 -21.17
N THR A 179 -1.23 4.35 -21.13
CA THR A 179 -1.09 3.44 -22.30
C THR A 179 -2.07 2.26 -22.28
N SER A 180 -2.94 2.17 -21.29
CA SER A 180 -3.99 1.14 -21.26
C SER A 180 -4.98 1.32 -22.40
N THR A 181 -5.31 0.22 -23.09
CA THR A 181 -6.33 0.18 -24.16
C THR A 181 -7.68 -0.31 -23.68
N ALA A 182 -7.82 -0.68 -22.41
CA ALA A 182 -9.07 -1.21 -21.86
C ALA A 182 -10.15 -0.11 -21.79
N GLU A 183 -11.37 -0.44 -22.23
CA GLU A 183 -12.50 0.50 -22.34
C GLU A 183 -12.97 1.04 -20.98
N ASN A 184 -12.76 0.28 -19.90
CA ASN A 184 -13.15 0.65 -18.54
C ASN A 184 -12.09 1.49 -17.80
N VAL A 185 -11.01 1.91 -18.47
CA VAL A 185 -9.92 2.69 -17.89
C VAL A 185 -9.96 4.14 -18.39
N HIS A 186 -9.94 5.08 -17.45
CA HIS A 186 -9.95 6.51 -17.73
C HIS A 186 -8.84 7.21 -16.93
N ALA A 187 -7.79 7.66 -17.62
CA ALA A 187 -6.72 8.46 -17.05
C ALA A 187 -7.05 9.95 -17.19
N LEU A 188 -7.10 10.69 -16.09
CA LEU A 188 -7.48 12.11 -16.03
C LEU A 188 -6.32 12.95 -15.54
N ALA A 189 -5.71 13.72 -16.45
CA ALA A 189 -4.66 14.67 -16.11
C ALA A 189 -5.31 15.98 -15.64
N ILE A 190 -5.14 16.33 -14.38
CA ILE A 190 -5.74 17.51 -13.77
C ILE A 190 -4.76 18.68 -13.86
N GLU A 191 -5.23 19.83 -14.35
CA GLU A 191 -4.48 21.09 -14.34
C GLU A 191 -4.35 21.60 -12.90
N GLY A 192 -3.30 21.17 -12.20
CA GLY A 192 -3.08 21.43 -10.79
C GLY A 192 -1.90 20.63 -10.23
N ASN A 193 -1.90 20.45 -8.94
CA ASN A 193 -0.94 19.63 -8.21
C ASN A 193 -1.62 18.38 -7.62
N PHE A 194 -0.87 17.57 -6.86
CA PHE A 194 -1.41 16.35 -6.28
C PHE A 194 -2.46 16.62 -5.19
N ASP A 195 -2.32 17.72 -4.45
CA ASP A 195 -3.30 18.12 -3.43
C ASP A 195 -4.63 18.51 -4.06
N ASP A 196 -4.60 19.14 -5.25
CA ASP A 196 -5.81 19.45 -6.03
C ASP A 196 -6.52 18.16 -6.44
N CYS A 197 -5.78 17.15 -6.93
CA CYS A 197 -6.35 15.84 -7.27
C CYS A 197 -6.97 15.15 -6.03
N GLN A 198 -6.32 15.23 -4.88
CA GLN A 198 -6.84 14.68 -3.63
C GLN A 198 -8.07 15.45 -3.12
N GLY A 199 -8.06 16.77 -3.27
CA GLY A 199 -9.20 17.64 -2.96
C GLY A 199 -10.43 17.22 -3.74
N LEU A 200 -10.32 17.15 -5.08
CA LEU A 200 -11.39 16.70 -5.97
C LEU A 200 -11.91 15.30 -5.59
N LEU A 201 -11.02 14.36 -5.32
CA LEU A 201 -11.40 13.01 -4.88
C LEU A 201 -12.22 13.05 -3.59
N LYS A 202 -11.76 13.82 -2.60
CA LYS A 202 -12.43 13.96 -1.32
C LYS A 202 -13.81 14.61 -1.46
N ASP A 203 -13.93 15.61 -2.31
CA ASP A 203 -15.18 16.31 -2.56
C ASP A 203 -16.19 15.40 -3.26
N MET A 204 -15.76 14.59 -4.26
CA MET A 204 -16.60 13.55 -4.89
C MET A 204 -17.11 12.51 -3.88
N PHE A 205 -16.28 12.09 -2.91
CA PHE A 205 -16.73 11.16 -1.85
C PHE A 205 -17.69 11.80 -0.85
N ASN A 206 -17.64 13.12 -0.69
CA ASN A 206 -18.53 13.89 0.19
C ASN A 206 -19.84 14.27 -0.52
N ASP A 207 -19.88 14.33 -1.85
CA ASP A 207 -21.13 14.47 -2.61
C ASP A 207 -21.88 13.14 -2.62
N HIS A 208 -22.78 12.96 -1.64
CA HIS A 208 -23.57 11.75 -1.51
C HIS A 208 -24.45 11.46 -2.73
N GLY A 209 -24.97 12.51 -3.38
CA GLY A 209 -25.80 12.36 -4.60
C GLY A 209 -24.99 11.79 -5.77
N PHE A 210 -23.80 12.31 -5.98
CA PHE A 210 -22.87 11.78 -6.98
C PHE A 210 -22.41 10.36 -6.61
N ARG A 211 -21.92 10.17 -5.35
CA ARG A 211 -21.39 8.91 -4.84
C ARG A 211 -22.37 7.76 -5.04
N ASP A 212 -23.64 7.95 -4.65
CA ASP A 212 -24.65 6.91 -4.75
C ASP A 212 -25.04 6.62 -6.21
N ARG A 213 -25.16 7.67 -7.04
CA ARG A 213 -25.50 7.54 -8.46
C ARG A 213 -24.49 6.72 -9.25
N VAL A 214 -23.20 6.88 -8.98
CA VAL A 214 -22.13 6.15 -9.68
C VAL A 214 -21.62 4.93 -8.92
N SER A 215 -22.21 4.57 -7.79
CA SER A 215 -21.71 3.50 -6.90
C SER A 215 -20.20 3.67 -6.64
N LEU A 216 -19.82 4.87 -6.15
CA LEU A 216 -18.42 5.27 -5.98
C LEU A 216 -17.72 4.40 -4.95
N SER A 217 -16.59 3.84 -5.32
CA SER A 217 -15.71 3.05 -4.45
C SER A 217 -14.27 3.52 -4.56
N GLY A 218 -13.49 3.29 -3.50
CA GLY A 218 -12.08 3.65 -3.43
C GLY A 218 -11.17 2.44 -3.25
N VAL A 219 -10.03 2.48 -3.93
CA VAL A 219 -8.98 1.46 -3.82
C VAL A 219 -7.73 1.99 -3.12
N ASN A 220 -7.90 3.00 -2.28
CA ASN A 220 -6.83 3.65 -1.54
C ASN A 220 -6.15 2.68 -0.56
N SER A 221 -4.99 3.09 -0.02
CA SER A 221 -4.22 2.29 0.95
C SER A 221 -5.00 1.88 2.20
N ILE A 222 -6.13 2.54 2.47
CA ILE A 222 -7.01 2.26 3.61
C ILE A 222 -7.93 1.06 3.41
N ASN A 223 -8.15 0.58 2.18
CA ASN A 223 -8.96 -0.61 1.93
C ASN A 223 -8.35 -1.84 2.62
N TRP A 224 -9.16 -2.56 3.40
CA TRP A 224 -8.68 -3.70 4.18
C TRP A 224 -8.02 -4.79 3.31
N ALA A 225 -8.56 -5.09 2.14
CA ALA A 225 -7.98 -6.12 1.27
C ALA A 225 -6.57 -5.75 0.80
N ARG A 226 -6.21 -4.46 0.75
CA ARG A 226 -4.84 -4.05 0.47
C ARG A 226 -3.88 -4.41 1.60
N ILE A 227 -4.31 -4.21 2.85
CA ILE A 227 -3.52 -4.61 4.02
C ILE A 227 -3.40 -6.14 4.07
N MET A 228 -4.54 -6.82 3.91
CA MET A 228 -4.62 -8.27 3.99
C MET A 228 -3.65 -8.95 3.00
N ALA A 229 -3.67 -8.55 1.74
CA ALA A 229 -2.80 -9.14 0.72
C ALA A 229 -1.30 -8.95 1.02
N GLN A 230 -0.94 -7.85 1.68
CA GLN A 230 0.44 -7.55 2.05
C GLN A 230 0.96 -8.44 3.20
N ILE A 231 0.10 -9.03 4.01
CA ILE A 231 0.49 -9.94 5.09
C ILE A 231 1.31 -11.12 4.54
N VAL A 232 1.01 -11.58 3.33
CA VAL A 232 1.57 -12.80 2.75
C VAL A 232 3.09 -12.72 2.59
N TYR A 233 3.62 -11.61 2.11
CA TYR A 233 5.06 -11.52 1.88
C TYR A 233 5.89 -11.39 3.17
N TYR A 234 5.29 -10.97 4.29
CA TYR A 234 5.93 -11.10 5.61
C TYR A 234 6.08 -12.57 6.01
N PHE A 235 5.03 -13.39 5.79
CA PHE A 235 5.14 -14.83 5.98
C PHE A 235 6.16 -15.46 5.04
N SER A 236 6.09 -15.16 3.74
CA SER A 236 6.97 -15.73 2.73
C SER A 236 8.45 -15.48 3.06
N SER A 237 8.81 -14.24 3.35
CA SER A 237 10.20 -13.88 3.66
C SER A 237 10.68 -14.48 4.99
N ALA A 238 9.84 -14.43 6.03
CA ALA A 238 10.21 -15.00 7.32
C ALA A 238 10.38 -16.54 7.24
N LEU A 239 9.49 -17.23 6.51
CA LEU A 239 9.60 -18.69 6.28
C LEU A 239 10.91 -19.05 5.56
N SER A 240 11.30 -18.25 4.55
CA SER A 240 12.57 -18.43 3.81
C SER A 240 13.80 -18.23 4.71
N LEU A 241 13.67 -17.46 5.79
CA LEU A 241 14.74 -17.17 6.75
C LEU A 241 14.67 -18.06 8.02
N GLY A 242 13.76 -19.03 8.06
CA GLY A 242 13.73 -20.05 9.11
C GLY A 242 12.60 -19.93 10.14
N ALA A 243 11.61 -19.02 9.94
CA ALA A 243 10.44 -18.99 10.81
C ALA A 243 9.71 -20.38 10.80
N PRO A 244 9.09 -20.82 11.91
CA PRO A 244 8.94 -20.11 13.19
C PRO A 244 10.13 -20.25 14.14
N ASP A 245 11.17 -21.01 13.77
CA ASP A 245 12.28 -21.37 14.67
C ASP A 245 13.35 -20.26 14.77
N ARG A 246 13.27 -19.27 13.87
CA ARG A 246 14.13 -18.07 13.85
C ARG A 246 13.26 -16.83 13.70
N PRO A 247 13.34 -15.85 14.60
CA PRO A 247 12.67 -14.56 14.43
C PRO A 247 13.32 -13.75 13.31
N VAL A 248 12.57 -12.77 12.78
CA VAL A 248 13.01 -11.86 11.71
C VAL A 248 12.56 -10.44 12.05
N SER A 249 13.37 -9.45 11.74
CA SER A 249 12.99 -8.02 11.81
C SER A 249 12.73 -7.46 10.43
N PHE A 250 11.87 -6.47 10.33
CA PHE A 250 11.53 -5.81 9.06
C PHE A 250 11.72 -4.30 9.16
N THR A 251 12.34 -3.71 8.14
CA THR A 251 12.36 -2.25 7.94
C THR A 251 11.55 -1.91 6.70
N VAL A 252 10.61 -0.99 6.89
CA VAL A 252 9.58 -0.69 5.89
C VAL A 252 9.60 0.78 5.51
N PRO A 253 9.82 1.12 4.22
CA PRO A 253 9.61 2.49 3.73
C PRO A 253 8.16 2.89 3.99
N THR A 254 7.94 3.86 4.86
CA THR A 254 6.62 4.10 5.42
C THR A 254 6.11 5.51 5.13
N GLY A 255 5.08 5.60 4.29
CA GLY A 255 4.23 6.77 4.15
C GLY A 255 2.88 6.52 4.88
N ASN A 256 1.93 5.92 4.18
CA ASN A 256 0.56 5.69 4.66
C ASN A 256 0.40 4.58 5.74
N PHE A 257 1.46 4.03 6.24
CA PHE A 257 1.48 2.99 7.29
C PHE A 257 0.82 1.65 6.91
N GLY A 258 0.35 1.49 5.68
CA GLY A 258 -0.39 0.29 5.26
C GLY A 258 0.48 -0.96 5.27
N ASP A 259 1.65 -0.87 4.68
CA ASP A 259 2.59 -1.95 4.54
C ASP A 259 3.10 -2.45 5.90
N ILE A 260 3.63 -1.56 6.73
CA ILE A 260 4.13 -1.95 8.05
C ILE A 260 3.01 -2.44 8.99
N PHE A 261 1.76 -1.95 8.81
CA PHE A 261 0.61 -2.48 9.53
C PHE A 261 0.29 -3.92 9.10
N ALA A 262 0.54 -4.29 7.85
CA ALA A 262 0.45 -5.69 7.41
C ALA A 262 1.50 -6.57 8.12
N GLY A 263 2.70 -6.05 8.36
CA GLY A 263 3.71 -6.70 9.21
C GLY A 263 3.25 -6.87 10.65
N TYR A 264 2.61 -5.85 11.22
CA TYR A 264 1.99 -5.94 12.55
C TYR A 264 0.88 -7.00 12.58
N ALA A 265 0.03 -7.04 11.57
CA ALA A 265 -0.99 -8.08 11.44
C ALA A 265 -0.37 -9.48 11.36
N ALA A 266 0.70 -9.67 10.58
CA ALA A 266 1.43 -10.94 10.52
C ALA A 266 1.96 -11.36 11.90
N LYS A 267 2.51 -10.42 12.69
CA LYS A 267 2.95 -10.66 14.07
C LYS A 267 1.78 -11.08 14.96
N LYS A 268 0.63 -10.39 14.87
CA LYS A 268 -0.60 -10.76 15.60
C LYS A 268 -1.13 -12.16 15.22
N MET A 269 -0.89 -12.58 13.99
CA MET A 269 -1.23 -13.92 13.50
C MET A 269 -0.25 -15.02 13.96
N GLY A 270 0.82 -14.67 14.66
CA GLY A 270 1.76 -15.61 15.26
C GLY A 270 3.11 -15.68 14.55
N LEU A 271 3.36 -14.90 13.50
CA LEU A 271 4.67 -14.85 12.86
C LEU A 271 5.72 -14.28 13.85
N PRO A 272 6.87 -14.93 14.06
CA PRO A 272 7.88 -14.47 15.02
C PRO A 272 8.66 -13.25 14.46
N ILE A 273 8.03 -12.10 14.51
CA ILE A 273 8.65 -10.81 14.15
C ILE A 273 9.23 -10.21 15.43
N GLU A 274 10.55 -9.96 15.45
CA GLU A 274 11.18 -9.31 16.57
C GLU A 274 10.85 -7.83 16.60
N ARG A 275 11.18 -7.10 15.52
CA ARG A 275 10.95 -5.66 15.38
C ARG A 275 10.36 -5.31 14.03
N LEU A 276 9.51 -4.30 14.05
CA LEU A 276 9.03 -3.59 12.86
C LEU A 276 9.64 -2.19 12.89
N VAL A 277 10.43 -1.82 11.90
CA VAL A 277 11.14 -0.54 11.84
C VAL A 277 10.47 0.36 10.80
N ILE A 278 9.95 1.48 11.26
CA ILE A 278 9.36 2.53 10.44
C ILE A 278 10.49 3.37 9.85
N ALA A 279 10.62 3.41 8.53
CA ALA A 279 11.55 4.28 7.86
C ALA A 279 10.80 5.40 7.13
N THR A 280 11.12 6.65 7.45
CA THR A 280 10.56 7.83 6.80
C THR A 280 11.64 8.58 6.02
N ASN A 281 11.24 9.47 5.10
CA ASN A 281 12.12 10.46 4.51
C ASN A 281 12.06 11.78 5.31
N ASP A 282 12.36 12.92 4.70
CA ASP A 282 12.25 14.25 5.33
C ASP A 282 10.83 14.57 5.83
N ASN A 283 9.81 13.86 5.32
CA ASN A 283 8.46 13.91 5.85
C ASN A 283 8.33 12.95 7.05
N ASP A 284 8.94 13.31 8.14
CA ASP A 284 9.29 12.47 9.28
C ASP A 284 8.22 12.36 10.38
N ILE A 285 6.94 12.62 10.08
CA ILE A 285 5.89 12.68 11.10
C ILE A 285 5.85 11.43 12.00
N LEU A 286 5.98 10.23 11.41
CA LEU A 286 5.97 8.99 12.18
C LEU A 286 7.23 8.86 13.07
N ALA A 287 8.42 9.14 12.54
CA ALA A 287 9.65 9.09 13.31
C ALA A 287 9.60 10.05 14.51
N ARG A 288 9.12 11.29 14.30
CA ARG A 288 8.90 12.25 15.39
C ARG A 288 7.86 11.78 16.39
N THR A 289 6.76 11.20 15.92
CA THR A 289 5.72 10.69 16.82
C THR A 289 6.28 9.58 17.72
N PHE A 290 7.04 8.66 17.18
CA PHE A 290 7.69 7.62 17.98
C PHE A 290 8.77 8.18 18.93
N ALA A 291 9.42 9.28 18.59
CA ALA A 291 10.39 9.94 19.49
C ALA A 291 9.71 10.71 20.64
N THR A 292 8.61 11.42 20.34
CA THR A 292 8.04 12.40 21.29
C THR A 292 6.69 11.98 21.91
N GLY A 293 5.93 11.11 21.28
CA GLY A 293 4.54 10.81 21.61
C GLY A 293 3.54 11.81 21.01
N GLU A 294 4.02 12.87 20.33
CA GLU A 294 3.16 13.87 19.70
C GLU A 294 3.05 13.62 18.18
N TYR A 295 1.84 13.46 17.68
CA TYR A 295 1.54 13.42 16.26
C TYR A 295 1.16 14.82 15.80
N ARG A 296 2.07 15.52 15.11
CA ARG A 296 1.89 16.90 14.65
C ARG A 296 2.28 17.03 13.19
N THR A 297 1.32 17.47 12.35
CA THR A 297 1.56 17.76 10.94
C THR A 297 2.45 18.99 10.76
N LYS A 298 3.25 18.96 9.70
CA LYS A 298 4.06 20.08 9.18
C LYS A 298 3.75 20.23 7.69
N GLY A 299 4.41 21.15 7.03
CA GLY A 299 4.38 21.22 5.56
C GLY A 299 4.96 19.93 4.94
N VAL A 300 4.49 19.57 3.76
CA VAL A 300 5.04 18.47 2.96
C VAL A 300 6.24 18.98 2.18
N PHE A 301 7.35 18.23 2.21
CA PHE A 301 8.54 18.48 1.42
C PHE A 301 8.60 17.49 0.26
N ALA A 302 8.83 17.98 -0.96
CA ALA A 302 9.05 17.13 -2.11
C ALA A 302 10.43 16.47 -2.04
N THR A 303 10.49 15.14 -2.15
CA THR A 303 11.74 14.36 -2.07
C THR A 303 11.90 13.46 -3.29
N THR A 304 13.02 12.72 -3.33
CA THR A 304 13.26 11.67 -4.35
C THR A 304 12.43 10.40 -4.12
N SER A 305 11.73 10.28 -2.97
CA SER A 305 10.84 9.17 -2.62
C SER A 305 9.37 9.62 -2.45
N PRO A 306 8.71 10.08 -3.53
CA PRO A 306 7.44 10.80 -3.46
C PRO A 306 6.27 10.00 -2.86
N SER A 307 6.30 8.68 -2.85
CA SER A 307 5.27 7.88 -2.18
C SER A 307 5.31 7.97 -0.64
N MET A 308 6.38 8.54 -0.09
CA MET A 308 6.56 8.80 1.35
C MET A 308 6.36 10.29 1.71
N ASP A 309 6.11 11.17 0.73
CA ASP A 309 5.93 12.63 0.93
C ASP A 309 4.52 12.92 1.46
N ILE A 310 4.29 12.55 2.71
CA ILE A 310 3.00 12.74 3.38
C ILE A 310 3.18 13.22 4.83
N GLN A 311 2.17 13.92 5.34
CA GLN A 311 2.09 14.36 6.74
C GLN A 311 0.86 13.78 7.48
N VAL A 312 -0.03 13.05 6.76
CA VAL A 312 -1.13 12.32 7.40
C VAL A 312 -1.04 10.85 6.98
N SER A 313 -0.53 10.04 7.90
CA SER A 313 -0.33 8.60 7.69
C SER A 313 -1.63 7.86 8.01
N SER A 314 -2.47 7.63 6.99
CA SER A 314 -3.87 7.24 7.16
C SER A 314 -4.07 5.91 7.91
N ASN A 315 -3.23 4.89 7.66
CA ASN A 315 -3.36 3.60 8.36
C ASN A 315 -2.78 3.60 9.77
N PHE A 316 -2.11 4.66 10.19
CA PHE A 316 -1.65 4.81 11.58
C PHE A 316 -2.84 4.79 12.56
N GLU A 317 -4.02 5.22 12.13
CA GLU A 317 -5.27 5.11 12.88
C GLU A 317 -5.57 3.66 13.32
N ARG A 318 -5.20 2.65 12.51
CA ARG A 318 -5.35 1.23 12.88
C ARG A 318 -4.42 0.84 14.04
N LEU A 319 -3.19 1.37 14.05
CA LEU A 319 -2.27 1.12 15.16
C LEU A 319 -2.73 1.85 16.43
N LEU A 320 -3.23 3.07 16.31
CA LEU A 320 -3.83 3.80 17.44
C LEU A 320 -5.00 3.01 18.06
N PHE A 321 -5.85 2.43 17.21
CA PHE A 321 -6.94 1.58 17.67
C PHE A 321 -6.44 0.34 18.44
N GLU A 322 -5.45 -0.37 17.92
CA GLU A 322 -4.87 -1.53 18.60
C GLU A 322 -4.18 -1.14 19.92
N ALA A 323 -3.42 -0.03 19.93
CA ALA A 323 -2.66 0.44 21.10
C ALA A 323 -3.57 0.94 22.23
N SER A 324 -4.74 1.48 21.89
CA SER A 324 -5.77 1.87 22.88
C SER A 324 -6.66 0.70 23.34
N ASN A 325 -6.21 -0.55 23.16
CA ASN A 325 -7.02 -1.74 23.45
C ASN A 325 -8.37 -1.74 22.70
N ARG A 326 -8.36 -1.22 21.48
CA ARG A 326 -9.53 -1.09 20.59
C ARG A 326 -10.61 -0.16 21.13
N ASP A 327 -10.22 0.86 21.91
CA ASP A 327 -11.14 1.90 22.36
C ASP A 327 -11.41 2.93 21.25
N ALA A 328 -12.56 2.80 20.59
CA ALA A 328 -12.99 3.68 19.52
C ALA A 328 -13.19 5.15 19.99
N ALA A 329 -13.51 5.39 21.25
CA ALA A 329 -13.68 6.75 21.78
C ALA A 329 -12.32 7.49 21.81
N THR A 330 -11.27 6.82 22.20
CA THR A 330 -9.89 7.36 22.16
C THR A 330 -9.46 7.67 20.73
N VAL A 331 -9.73 6.77 19.77
CA VAL A 331 -9.40 7.03 18.35
C VAL A 331 -10.17 8.25 17.83
N ARG A 332 -11.46 8.37 18.10
CA ARG A 332 -12.24 9.57 17.71
C ARG A 332 -11.65 10.86 18.31
N ARG A 333 -11.23 10.83 19.57
CA ARG A 333 -10.58 11.97 20.23
C ARG A 333 -9.29 12.37 19.50
N TYR A 334 -8.43 11.42 19.14
CA TYR A 334 -7.20 11.69 18.38
C TYR A 334 -7.50 12.27 17.00
N MET A 335 -8.44 11.67 16.27
CA MET A 335 -8.79 12.15 14.92
C MET A 335 -9.49 13.50 14.94
N ALA A 336 -10.27 13.82 16.00
CA ALA A 336 -10.83 15.15 16.20
C ALA A 336 -9.72 16.19 16.45
N GLY A 337 -8.74 15.89 17.31
CA GLY A 337 -7.57 16.74 17.55
C GLY A 337 -6.78 17.01 16.27
N LEU A 338 -6.52 15.96 15.47
CA LEU A 338 -5.84 16.10 14.17
C LEU A 338 -6.61 17.02 13.22
N LYS A 339 -7.94 16.86 13.14
CA LYS A 339 -8.79 17.70 12.26
C LYS A 339 -8.83 19.16 12.74
N GLN A 340 -8.86 19.40 14.05
CA GLN A 340 -9.02 20.73 14.63
C GLN A 340 -7.73 21.55 14.68
N SER A 341 -6.61 20.90 15.03
CA SER A 341 -5.33 21.59 15.32
C SER A 341 -4.13 21.03 14.55
N GLY A 342 -4.33 20.02 13.70
CA GLY A 342 -3.24 19.33 13.01
C GLY A 342 -2.37 18.47 13.93
N ALA A 343 -2.81 18.22 15.19
CA ALA A 343 -2.01 17.49 16.16
C ALA A 343 -2.87 16.75 17.20
N PHE A 344 -2.26 15.71 17.81
CA PHE A 344 -2.71 15.08 19.04
C PHE A 344 -1.51 14.48 19.80
N THR A 345 -1.67 14.24 21.10
CA THR A 345 -0.67 13.53 21.91
C THR A 345 -1.20 12.15 22.27
N ILE A 346 -0.37 11.13 22.04
CA ILE A 346 -0.68 9.74 22.36
C ILE A 346 -0.42 9.53 23.86
N GLU A 347 -1.31 8.80 24.52
CA GLU A 347 -1.18 8.48 25.94
C GLU A 347 0.14 7.72 26.21
N ALA A 348 0.77 8.00 27.36
CA ALA A 348 2.10 7.47 27.69
C ALA A 348 2.17 5.92 27.65
N ALA A 349 1.13 5.25 28.11
CA ALA A 349 1.06 3.79 28.09
C ALA A 349 0.93 3.23 26.67
N GLU A 350 0.16 3.90 25.81
CA GLU A 350 -0.04 3.49 24.43
C GLU A 350 1.24 3.64 23.60
N ILE A 351 1.92 4.79 23.71
CA ILE A 351 3.19 4.99 22.97
C ILE A 351 4.30 4.08 23.50
N ALA A 352 4.32 3.76 24.79
CA ALA A 352 5.25 2.77 25.34
C ALA A 352 4.97 1.37 24.78
N GLY A 353 3.69 0.97 24.68
CA GLY A 353 3.27 -0.26 24.04
C GLY A 353 3.69 -0.31 22.57
N MET A 354 3.46 0.76 21.81
CA MET A 354 3.91 0.84 20.42
C MET A 354 5.43 0.70 20.29
N ARG A 355 6.22 1.37 21.14
CA ARG A 355 7.70 1.30 21.15
C ARG A 355 8.24 -0.07 21.54
N SER A 356 7.45 -0.93 22.19
CA SER A 356 7.85 -2.31 22.44
C SER A 356 7.82 -3.19 21.19
N GLU A 357 7.05 -2.80 20.17
CA GLU A 357 6.84 -3.56 18.93
C GLU A 357 7.58 -2.90 17.74
N PHE A 358 7.69 -1.57 17.75
CA PHE A 358 8.20 -0.77 16.65
C PHE A 358 9.41 0.07 17.05
N ASP A 359 10.33 0.20 16.10
CA ASP A 359 11.33 1.28 16.05
C ASP A 359 10.98 2.25 14.93
N ALA A 360 11.58 3.44 14.93
CA ALA A 360 11.42 4.41 13.87
C ALA A 360 12.73 5.16 13.59
N GLY A 361 12.90 5.58 12.34
CA GLY A 361 13.99 6.42 11.91
C GLY A 361 13.64 7.21 10.66
N ARG A 362 14.53 8.12 10.28
CA ARG A 362 14.39 8.92 9.06
C ARG A 362 15.69 8.88 8.27
N ALA A 363 15.59 9.09 6.96
CA ALA A 363 16.70 9.35 6.07
C ALA A 363 16.40 10.60 5.24
N ASP A 364 17.30 11.57 5.22
CA ASP A 364 17.20 12.72 4.32
C ASP A 364 17.67 12.37 2.90
N MET A 365 17.52 13.32 1.97
CA MET A 365 17.87 13.09 0.56
C MET A 365 19.36 12.78 0.35
N ASP A 366 20.26 13.36 1.13
CA ASP A 366 21.70 13.11 1.03
C ASP A 366 22.06 11.72 1.55
N GLU A 367 21.45 11.31 2.66
CA GLU A 367 21.56 9.97 3.24
C GLU A 367 21.01 8.89 2.30
N VAL A 368 19.87 9.16 1.65
CA VAL A 368 19.29 8.29 0.61
C VAL A 368 20.26 8.13 -0.56
N ALA A 369 20.81 9.23 -1.10
CA ALA A 369 21.76 9.18 -2.21
C ALA A 369 23.06 8.46 -1.83
N ALA A 370 23.58 8.70 -0.62
CA ALA A 370 24.76 8.01 -0.11
C ALA A 370 24.53 6.50 0.05
N THR A 371 23.32 6.13 0.49
CA THR A 371 22.92 4.72 0.67
C THR A 371 22.80 3.99 -0.66
N ILE A 372 22.24 4.63 -1.70
CA ILE A 372 22.21 4.05 -3.06
C ILE A 372 23.64 3.75 -3.54
N ARG A 373 24.56 4.72 -3.42
CA ARG A 373 25.97 4.57 -3.82
C ARG A 373 26.68 3.46 -3.06
N SER A 374 26.56 3.46 -1.74
CA SER A 374 27.27 2.49 -0.90
C SER A 374 26.75 1.07 -1.08
N THR A 375 25.43 0.89 -1.23
CA THR A 375 24.85 -0.43 -1.48
C THR A 375 25.28 -0.97 -2.83
N LEU A 376 25.27 -0.13 -3.88
CA LEU A 376 25.77 -0.52 -5.18
C LEU A 376 27.25 -0.94 -5.12
N ALA A 377 28.09 -0.16 -4.46
CA ALA A 377 29.53 -0.44 -4.35
C ALA A 377 29.83 -1.73 -3.53
N ASN A 378 29.06 -1.98 -2.46
CA ASN A 378 29.36 -3.07 -1.53
C ASN A 378 28.73 -4.41 -1.93
N SER A 379 27.56 -4.39 -2.58
CA SER A 379 26.78 -5.60 -2.91
C SER A 379 26.40 -5.72 -4.38
N ASN A 380 26.77 -4.76 -5.23
CA ASN A 380 26.34 -4.66 -6.63
C ASN A 380 24.81 -4.63 -6.76
N TYR A 381 24.11 -4.10 -5.76
CA TYR A 381 22.64 -4.00 -5.73
C TYR A 381 22.22 -2.54 -5.84
N LEU A 382 21.40 -2.24 -6.88
CA LEU A 382 20.90 -0.89 -7.15
C LEU A 382 19.55 -0.68 -6.47
N LEU A 383 19.48 0.26 -5.55
CA LEU A 383 18.26 0.61 -4.83
C LEU A 383 17.47 1.73 -5.52
N ASP A 384 16.14 1.70 -5.40
CA ASP A 384 15.31 2.89 -5.58
C ASP A 384 15.35 3.79 -4.32
N PRO A 385 14.96 5.08 -4.44
CA PRO A 385 15.08 6.01 -3.30
C PRO A 385 14.25 5.64 -2.07
N HIS A 386 13.08 4.98 -2.23
CA HIS A 386 12.25 4.55 -1.11
C HIS A 386 12.93 3.42 -0.34
N THR A 387 13.40 2.41 -1.05
CA THR A 387 14.15 1.28 -0.46
C THR A 387 15.44 1.76 0.18
N ALA A 388 16.10 2.75 -0.42
CA ALA A 388 17.33 3.34 0.14
C ALA A 388 17.09 4.05 1.48
N ALA A 389 15.98 4.78 1.63
CA ALA A 389 15.60 5.36 2.92
C ALA A 389 15.44 4.28 4.00
N ALA A 390 14.78 3.16 3.67
CA ALA A 390 14.63 2.06 4.60
C ALA A 390 15.97 1.34 4.88
N MET A 391 16.83 1.17 3.88
CA MET A 391 18.15 0.56 4.05
C MET A 391 19.03 1.41 4.97
N HIS A 392 18.98 2.74 4.86
CA HIS A 392 19.68 3.66 5.75
C HIS A 392 19.25 3.45 7.20
N VAL A 393 17.94 3.50 7.45
CA VAL A 393 17.37 3.32 8.80
C VAL A 393 17.66 1.91 9.35
N ALA A 394 17.67 0.89 8.50
CA ALA A 394 17.95 -0.49 8.88
C ALA A 394 19.41 -0.66 9.38
N ALA A 395 20.38 0.09 8.84
CA ALA A 395 21.78 -0.04 9.19
C ALA A 395 22.02 0.20 10.69
N ASP A 396 21.34 1.18 11.28
CA ASP A 396 21.43 1.49 12.71
C ASP A 396 20.67 0.50 13.61
N LYS A 397 19.83 -0.35 13.03
CA LYS A 397 18.98 -1.32 13.73
C LYS A 397 19.39 -2.77 13.49
N ALA A 398 20.45 -2.99 12.70
CA ALA A 398 20.96 -4.32 12.41
C ALA A 398 21.48 -5.00 13.69
N GLY A 399 21.12 -6.29 13.85
CA GLY A 399 21.47 -7.08 15.02
C GLY A 399 21.72 -8.55 14.69
N ALA A 400 21.60 -9.42 15.68
CA ALA A 400 21.75 -10.87 15.51
C ALA A 400 20.60 -11.50 14.72
N VAL A 401 19.43 -10.85 14.72
CA VAL A 401 18.23 -11.28 13.97
C VAL A 401 18.32 -10.78 12.53
N PRO A 402 17.95 -11.59 11.52
CA PRO A 402 17.90 -11.13 10.14
C PRO A 402 17.05 -9.89 9.99
N MET A 403 17.59 -8.89 9.29
CA MET A 403 16.87 -7.67 8.91
C MET A 403 16.41 -7.78 7.46
N VAL A 404 15.11 -7.73 7.25
CA VAL A 404 14.49 -7.67 5.91
C VAL A 404 14.06 -6.25 5.63
N VAL A 405 14.66 -5.63 4.62
CA VAL A 405 14.28 -4.31 4.10
C VAL A 405 13.32 -4.51 2.96
N LEU A 406 12.16 -3.86 3.01
CA LEU A 406 11.17 -3.99 1.93
C LEU A 406 11.57 -3.13 0.73
N GLY A 407 11.84 -3.80 -0.39
CA GLY A 407 12.12 -3.21 -1.69
C GLY A 407 10.81 -2.86 -2.41
N THR A 408 10.35 -1.62 -2.24
CA THR A 408 8.98 -1.23 -2.61
C THR A 408 8.81 -0.80 -4.04
N ALA A 409 9.89 -0.49 -4.76
CA ALA A 409 9.85 -0.12 -6.17
C ALA A 409 11.13 -0.55 -6.92
N HIS A 410 10.98 -0.81 -8.21
CA HIS A 410 12.12 -1.04 -9.10
C HIS A 410 12.84 0.30 -9.38
N PRO A 411 14.19 0.35 -9.40
CA PRO A 411 14.95 1.58 -9.64
C PRO A 411 14.55 2.34 -10.92
N ALA A 412 14.17 1.62 -11.96
CA ALA A 412 13.77 2.20 -13.26
C ALA A 412 12.50 3.06 -13.21
N LYS A 413 11.76 3.07 -12.09
CA LYS A 413 10.62 4.00 -11.90
C LYS A 413 11.06 5.42 -11.54
N PHE A 414 12.28 5.57 -11.03
CA PHE A 414 12.87 6.83 -10.56
C PHE A 414 14.24 7.06 -11.20
N PRO A 415 14.35 7.00 -12.56
CA PRO A 415 15.65 6.94 -13.23
C PRO A 415 16.51 8.16 -12.94
N ALA A 416 15.95 9.37 -12.93
CA ALA A 416 16.70 10.60 -12.67
C ALA A 416 17.33 10.64 -11.27
N ALA A 417 16.58 10.23 -10.24
CA ALA A 417 17.08 10.21 -8.88
C ALA A 417 18.16 9.12 -8.67
N VAL A 418 17.94 7.94 -9.26
CA VAL A 418 18.90 6.82 -9.17
C VAL A 418 20.17 7.13 -9.92
N GLU A 419 20.10 7.68 -11.14
CA GLU A 419 21.26 8.07 -11.95
C GLU A 419 22.06 9.19 -11.27
N ALA A 420 21.39 10.21 -10.76
CA ALA A 420 22.05 11.29 -10.00
C ALA A 420 22.78 10.78 -8.76
N ALA A 421 22.24 9.79 -8.07
CA ALA A 421 22.84 9.21 -6.88
C ALA A 421 23.98 8.23 -7.20
N SER A 422 23.84 7.37 -8.22
CA SER A 422 24.73 6.21 -8.47
C SER A 422 25.61 6.36 -9.71
N GLY A 423 25.29 7.26 -10.64
CA GLY A 423 25.88 7.32 -11.97
C GLY A 423 25.40 6.22 -12.91
N VAL A 424 24.45 5.39 -12.49
CA VAL A 424 23.87 4.30 -13.30
C VAL A 424 22.46 4.65 -13.72
N SER A 425 22.21 4.63 -15.04
CA SER A 425 20.86 4.81 -15.59
C SER A 425 20.11 3.46 -15.54
N PRO A 426 19.08 3.30 -14.68
CA PRO A 426 18.40 2.02 -14.54
C PRO A 426 17.50 1.73 -15.74
N ALA A 427 17.75 0.63 -16.45
CA ALA A 427 16.94 0.20 -17.57
C ALA A 427 15.59 -0.38 -17.13
N LEU A 428 14.54 -0.14 -17.91
CA LEU A 428 13.28 -0.86 -17.76
C LEU A 428 13.50 -2.37 -18.05
N PRO A 429 12.83 -3.26 -17.33
CA PRO A 429 12.83 -4.68 -17.67
C PRO A 429 12.40 -4.90 -19.12
N ALA A 430 13.00 -5.91 -19.78
CA ALA A 430 12.79 -6.16 -21.22
C ALA A 430 11.31 -6.29 -21.62
N TRP A 431 10.48 -6.83 -20.75
CA TRP A 431 9.03 -6.99 -20.99
C TRP A 431 8.25 -5.66 -20.97
N LEU A 432 8.84 -4.57 -20.45
CA LEU A 432 8.31 -3.20 -20.51
C LEU A 432 9.03 -2.33 -21.55
N GLY A 433 9.91 -2.90 -22.37
CA GLY A 433 10.72 -2.14 -23.33
C GLY A 433 9.91 -1.28 -24.31
N GLY A 434 8.67 -1.68 -24.63
CA GLY A 434 7.75 -0.90 -25.47
C GLY A 434 6.99 0.22 -24.77
N LEU A 435 7.00 0.28 -23.42
CA LEU A 435 6.17 1.21 -22.65
C LEU A 435 6.34 2.68 -23.09
N MET A 436 7.57 3.09 -23.36
CA MET A 436 7.90 4.47 -23.71
C MET A 436 7.48 4.85 -25.15
N THR A 437 7.05 3.89 -25.97
CA THR A 437 6.63 4.11 -27.36
C THR A 437 5.14 3.88 -27.59
N PHE A 438 4.40 3.32 -26.63
CA PHE A 438 2.98 3.11 -26.77
C PHE A 438 2.22 4.43 -26.82
N GLU A 439 1.09 4.46 -27.52
CA GLU A 439 0.21 5.63 -27.58
C GLU A 439 -0.42 5.93 -26.23
N GLU A 440 -0.34 7.18 -25.77
CA GLU A 440 -0.95 7.61 -24.54
C GLU A 440 -2.41 8.02 -24.76
N LYS A 441 -3.29 7.56 -23.86
CA LYS A 441 -4.73 7.87 -23.84
C LYS A 441 -5.08 8.48 -22.49
N TYR A 442 -5.28 9.79 -22.42
CA TYR A 442 -5.75 10.49 -21.23
C TYR A 442 -6.54 11.73 -21.61
N THR A 443 -7.30 12.25 -20.67
CA THR A 443 -8.05 13.50 -20.85
C THR A 443 -7.50 14.55 -19.88
N VAL A 444 -7.24 15.75 -20.39
CA VAL A 444 -6.87 16.89 -19.55
C VAL A 444 -8.14 17.58 -19.10
N LEU A 445 -8.26 17.83 -17.80
CA LEU A 445 -9.39 18.56 -17.19
C LEU A 445 -8.87 19.62 -16.22
N PRO A 446 -9.55 20.76 -16.10
CA PRO A 446 -9.26 21.72 -15.06
C PRO A 446 -9.54 21.12 -13.68
N SER A 447 -8.98 21.74 -12.62
CA SER A 447 -9.29 21.36 -11.23
C SER A 447 -10.68 21.91 -10.83
N ASP A 448 -11.72 21.37 -11.48
CA ASP A 448 -13.13 21.71 -11.28
C ASP A 448 -13.95 20.47 -10.98
N LEU A 449 -14.55 20.42 -9.78
CA LEU A 449 -15.31 19.27 -9.29
C LEU A 449 -16.43 18.86 -10.24
N LYS A 450 -17.23 19.83 -10.69
CA LYS A 450 -18.39 19.55 -11.53
C LYS A 450 -18.00 18.96 -12.88
N MET A 451 -16.93 19.47 -13.47
CA MET A 451 -16.42 18.97 -14.76
C MET A 451 -15.92 17.52 -14.63
N VAL A 452 -15.26 17.20 -13.53
CA VAL A 452 -14.77 15.83 -13.26
C VAL A 452 -15.94 14.89 -12.97
N GLU A 453 -16.92 15.29 -12.16
CA GLU A 453 -18.12 14.49 -11.87
C GLU A 453 -18.97 14.25 -13.13
N ASP A 454 -19.14 15.25 -13.96
CA ASP A 454 -19.84 15.13 -15.25
C ASP A 454 -19.11 14.17 -16.20
N TYR A 455 -17.78 14.23 -16.24
CA TYR A 455 -16.97 13.28 -17.03
C TYR A 455 -17.15 11.85 -16.55
N VAL A 456 -17.05 11.60 -15.24
CA VAL A 456 -17.24 10.28 -14.61
C VAL A 456 -18.66 9.77 -14.86
N SER A 457 -19.69 10.59 -14.56
CA SER A 457 -21.10 10.18 -14.70
C SER A 457 -21.48 9.72 -16.09
N ARG A 458 -20.91 10.37 -17.14
CA ARG A 458 -21.22 9.99 -18.54
C ARG A 458 -20.59 8.66 -18.96
N ARG A 459 -19.55 8.19 -18.26
CA ARG A 459 -18.76 7.00 -18.65
C ARG A 459 -18.95 5.83 -17.73
N ALA A 460 -19.25 6.08 -16.45
CA ALA A 460 -19.47 5.02 -15.47
C ALA A 460 -20.67 4.14 -15.83
N ARG A 461 -20.41 2.84 -15.96
CA ARG A 461 -21.48 1.83 -16.21
C ARG A 461 -22.43 1.71 -15.01
N ALA A 462 -21.95 1.99 -13.81
CA ALA A 462 -22.77 2.02 -12.60
C ALA A 462 -23.82 3.15 -12.59
N ALA A 463 -23.63 4.20 -13.42
CA ALA A 463 -24.56 5.32 -13.54
C ALA A 463 -25.69 5.08 -14.55
N ARG A 464 -25.65 3.98 -15.28
CA ARG A 464 -26.63 3.57 -16.31
C ARG A 464 -27.58 2.52 -15.74
#